data_01722b20bfcf9cc2508414b6ccac0fd9
#
_entry.id   01722b20bfcf9cc2508414b6ccac0fd9
#
_cell.length_a   1.000
_cell.length_b   1.000
_cell.length_c   1.000
_cell.angle_alpha   90.00
_cell.angle_beta   90.00
_cell.angle_gamma   90.00
#
_symmetry.space_group_name_H-M   'P 1'
#
loop_
_entity.id
_entity.type
_entity.pdbx_description
1 polymer ?
#
loop_
_entity_poly.entity_id
_entity_poly.type
_entity_poly.pdbx_seq_one_letter_code
_entity_poly.pdbx_strand_id
1 'polypeptide(L)'
;MAFQPRRLGPGAVYQRSLDAVFRSNPDLVKVAEIEPQTLWTKSSAAGSSPRGSPGELRHVSALPQRLLTHGVGCPIGGLHCDERQVPEFRMWNEELNVPWTSEHLSIFHVRGAHG
;
A
#
# COMPACT_ATOMS: atom_id res chain seq x y z
N MET A 1 25.52 6.68 6.44
CA MET A 1 24.89 7.88 5.82
C MET A 1 23.48 8.03 6.33
N ALA A 2 23.10 9.23 6.69
CA ALA A 2 21.72 9.50 7.09
C ALA A 2 20.79 9.42 5.88
N PHE A 3 19.64 8.77 6.05
CA PHE A 3 18.60 8.74 5.05
C PHE A 3 18.02 10.15 4.88
N GLN A 4 18.04 10.64 3.65
CA GLN A 4 17.41 11.91 3.31
C GLN A 4 16.27 11.64 2.32
N PRO A 5 15.02 11.80 2.76
CA PRO A 5 13.88 11.58 1.88
C PRO A 5 13.86 12.63 0.76
N ARG A 6 13.52 12.20 -0.45
CA ARG A 6 13.31 13.09 -1.57
C ARG A 6 12.05 13.93 -1.35
N ARG A 7 12.10 15.19 -1.81
CA ARG A 7 10.86 15.98 -1.92
C ARG A 7 10.10 15.50 -3.14
N LEU A 8 8.92 14.95 -2.94
CA LEU A 8 8.10 14.37 -4.02
C LEU A 8 6.98 15.31 -4.49
N GLY A 9 6.57 16.24 -3.66
CA GLY A 9 5.46 17.15 -3.94
C GLY A 9 4.14 16.69 -3.30
N PRO A 10 3.04 17.42 -3.57
CA PRO A 10 1.74 17.09 -3.01
C PRO A 10 1.18 15.81 -3.61
N GLY A 11 0.50 15.03 -2.80
CA GLY A 11 -0.09 13.77 -3.21
C GLY A 11 -1.37 13.44 -2.47
N ALA A 12 -1.97 12.34 -2.85
CA ALA A 12 -3.18 11.84 -2.25
C ALA A 12 -3.17 10.31 -2.21
N VAL A 13 -3.99 9.75 -1.33
CA VAL A 13 -4.22 8.31 -1.29
C VAL A 13 -5.01 7.89 -2.53
N TYR A 14 -4.49 6.88 -3.22
CA TYR A 14 -5.14 6.34 -4.40
C TYR A 14 -6.33 5.47 -4.01
N GLN A 15 -7.44 5.66 -4.70
CA GLN A 15 -8.62 4.80 -4.65
C GLN A 15 -9.11 4.54 -6.07
N ARG A 16 -9.64 3.34 -6.33
CA ARG A 16 -10.14 2.99 -7.66
C ARG A 16 -11.16 3.97 -8.20
N SER A 17 -12.04 4.46 -7.34
CA SER A 17 -13.04 5.46 -7.70
C SER A 17 -12.45 6.78 -8.20
N LEU A 18 -11.18 7.04 -7.88
CA LEU A 18 -10.46 8.26 -8.24
C LEU A 18 -9.44 8.02 -9.35
N ASP A 19 -9.37 6.83 -9.92
CA ASP A 19 -8.35 6.48 -10.92
C ASP A 19 -8.29 7.48 -12.07
N ALA A 20 -9.44 7.85 -12.62
CA ALA A 20 -9.50 8.82 -13.72
C ALA A 20 -8.98 10.20 -13.30
N VAL A 21 -9.22 10.61 -12.05
CA VAL A 21 -8.72 11.89 -11.51
C VAL A 21 -7.20 11.89 -11.46
N PHE A 22 -6.59 10.80 -10.98
CA PHE A 22 -5.14 10.69 -10.94
C PHE A 22 -4.54 10.73 -12.36
N ARG A 23 -5.10 10.00 -13.29
CA ARG A 23 -4.58 9.93 -14.66
C ARG A 23 -4.74 11.25 -15.42
N SER A 24 -5.78 12.01 -15.12
CA SER A 24 -6.06 13.27 -15.79
C SER A 24 -5.36 14.49 -15.17
N ASN A 25 -4.75 14.36 -14.00
CA ASN A 25 -4.19 15.50 -13.27
C ASN A 25 -2.76 15.25 -12.78
N PRO A 26 -1.82 14.87 -13.69
CA PRO A 26 -0.43 14.60 -13.29
C PRO A 26 0.31 15.84 -12.78
N ASP A 27 -0.16 17.04 -13.15
CA ASP A 27 0.47 18.29 -12.73
C ASP A 27 0.02 18.74 -11.33
N LEU A 28 -1.21 18.38 -10.93
CA LEU A 28 -1.75 18.73 -9.62
C LEU A 28 -1.42 17.69 -8.56
N VAL A 29 -1.53 16.41 -8.91
CA VAL A 29 -1.23 15.30 -8.00
C VAL A 29 0.11 14.71 -8.41
N LYS A 30 1.13 14.95 -7.60
CA LYS A 30 2.50 14.50 -7.89
C LYS A 30 2.78 13.11 -7.33
N VAL A 31 2.07 12.71 -6.30
CA VAL A 31 2.29 11.44 -5.59
C VAL A 31 0.96 10.73 -5.43
N ALA A 32 0.97 9.44 -5.74
CA ALA A 32 -0.12 8.53 -5.42
C ALA A 32 0.34 7.58 -4.31
N GLU A 33 -0.32 7.62 -3.18
CA GLU A 33 -0.08 6.67 -2.10
C GLU A 33 -0.97 5.46 -2.29
N ILE A 34 -0.35 4.32 -2.55
CA ILE A 34 -1.05 3.06 -2.80
C ILE A 34 -1.14 2.30 -1.48
N GLU A 35 -2.32 1.80 -1.17
CA GLU A 35 -2.55 0.85 -0.09
C GLU A 35 -2.72 -0.55 -0.70
N PRO A 36 -1.64 -1.33 -0.87
CA PRO A 36 -1.69 -2.56 -1.66
C PRO A 36 -2.75 -3.55 -1.17
N GLN A 37 -2.90 -3.71 0.14
CA GLN A 37 -3.84 -4.67 0.72
C GLN A 37 -5.29 -4.39 0.32
N THR A 38 -5.64 -3.13 0.02
CA THR A 38 -6.99 -2.78 -0.42
C THR A 38 -7.29 -3.23 -1.85
N LEU A 39 -6.24 -3.54 -2.62
CA LEU A 39 -6.34 -3.97 -4.01
C LEU A 39 -6.18 -5.48 -4.17
N TRP A 40 -5.86 -6.19 -3.10
CA TRP A 40 -5.70 -7.63 -3.14
C TRP A 40 -7.03 -8.34 -3.04
N THR A 41 -7.12 -9.50 -3.71
CA THR A 41 -8.26 -10.39 -3.52
C THR A 41 -8.10 -11.16 -2.21
N LYS A 42 -9.16 -11.19 -1.42
CA LYS A 42 -9.21 -12.07 -0.26
C LYS A 42 -9.45 -13.48 -0.75
N SER A 43 -8.49 -14.36 -0.51
CA SER A 43 -8.72 -15.78 -0.74
C SER A 43 -9.68 -16.33 0.31
N SER A 44 -10.71 -17.04 -0.14
CA SER A 44 -11.63 -17.76 0.75
C SER A 44 -11.08 -19.10 1.19
N ALA A 45 -9.97 -19.56 0.61
CA ALA A 45 -9.38 -20.84 0.97
C ALA A 45 -8.58 -20.73 2.27
N ALA A 46 -8.86 -21.61 3.24
CA ALA A 46 -8.12 -21.67 4.49
C ALA A 46 -6.63 -21.90 4.23
N GLY A 47 -5.78 -21.10 4.86
CA GLY A 47 -4.32 -21.21 4.73
C GLY A 47 -3.73 -20.53 3.50
N SER A 48 -4.53 -19.91 2.63
CA SER A 48 -4.02 -19.18 1.48
C SER A 48 -3.45 -17.83 1.88
N SER A 49 -2.29 -17.49 1.32
CA SER A 49 -1.70 -16.17 1.49
C SER A 49 -2.48 -15.12 0.67
N PRO A 50 -2.64 -13.90 1.20
CA PRO A 50 -3.21 -12.79 0.43
C PRO A 50 -2.38 -12.52 -0.83
N ARG A 51 -3.04 -12.26 -1.95
CA ARG A 51 -2.37 -11.96 -3.21
C ARG A 51 -3.09 -10.87 -3.98
N GLY A 52 -2.29 -10.01 -4.58
CA GLY A 52 -2.77 -9.04 -5.53
C GLY A 52 -2.89 -9.64 -6.93
N SER A 53 -3.83 -9.12 -7.70
CA SER A 53 -3.94 -9.44 -9.11
C SER A 53 -2.78 -8.80 -9.88
N PRO A 54 -2.09 -9.56 -10.77
CA PRO A 54 -1.07 -8.96 -11.65
C PRO A 54 -1.63 -7.82 -12.51
N GLY A 55 -2.90 -7.90 -12.90
CA GLY A 55 -3.57 -6.82 -13.65
C GLY A 55 -3.71 -5.55 -12.84
N GLU A 56 -4.08 -5.64 -11.58
CA GLU A 56 -4.16 -4.49 -10.67
C GLU A 56 -2.78 -3.86 -10.45
N LEU A 57 -1.78 -4.68 -10.24
CA LEU A 57 -0.41 -4.21 -10.07
C LEU A 57 0.07 -3.44 -11.30
N ARG A 58 -0.17 -3.98 -12.49
CA ARG A 58 0.16 -3.28 -13.75
C ARG A 58 -0.61 -1.99 -13.90
N HIS A 59 -1.90 -2.00 -13.51
CA HIS A 59 -2.76 -0.83 -13.63
C HIS A 59 -2.25 0.33 -12.77
N VAL A 60 -1.92 0.08 -11.50
CA VAL A 60 -1.39 1.14 -10.63
C VAL A 60 0.06 1.51 -10.97
N SER A 61 0.86 0.56 -11.44
CA SER A 61 2.23 0.87 -11.84
C SER A 61 2.29 1.81 -13.06
N ALA A 62 1.22 1.86 -13.85
CA ALA A 62 1.11 2.75 -15.00
C ALA A 62 0.61 4.16 -14.67
N LEU A 63 0.32 4.45 -13.42
CA LEU A 63 -0.05 5.82 -13.00
C LEU A 63 1.06 6.81 -13.32
N PRO A 64 0.72 8.04 -13.73
CA PRO A 64 1.74 9.05 -14.06
C PRO A 64 2.44 9.64 -12.83
N GLN A 65 1.87 9.45 -11.64
CA GLN A 65 2.43 9.96 -10.40
C GLN A 65 3.61 9.13 -9.92
N ARG A 66 4.43 9.71 -9.04
CA ARG A 66 5.34 8.92 -8.22
C ARG A 66 4.55 8.12 -7.21
N LEU A 67 4.97 6.91 -6.96
CA LEU A 67 4.22 5.97 -6.12
C LEU A 67 4.89 5.81 -4.77
N LEU A 68 4.08 5.83 -3.73
CA LEU A 68 4.42 5.40 -2.39
C LEU A 68 3.48 4.27 -2.00
N THR A 69 3.85 3.49 -1.02
CA THR A 69 2.95 2.50 -0.44
C THR A 69 2.73 2.76 1.03
N HIS A 70 1.53 2.43 1.49
CA HIS A 70 1.14 2.51 2.88
C HIS A 70 0.47 1.20 3.27
N GLY A 71 1.05 0.50 4.24
CA GLY A 71 0.51 -0.75 4.74
C GLY A 71 -0.70 -0.52 5.63
N VAL A 72 -1.69 -1.38 5.49
CA VAL A 72 -2.94 -1.30 6.26
C VAL A 72 -3.26 -2.61 6.99
N GLY A 73 -2.29 -3.51 7.08
CA GLY A 73 -2.52 -4.84 7.64
C GLY A 73 -1.62 -5.25 8.80
N CYS A 74 -0.52 -4.52 9.05
CA CYS A 74 0.42 -4.84 10.12
C CYS A 74 0.74 -3.59 10.93
N PRO A 75 -0.21 -3.08 11.73
CA PRO A 75 0.02 -1.86 12.51
C PRO A 75 1.13 -2.09 13.56
N ILE A 76 2.02 -1.12 13.69
CA ILE A 76 3.20 -1.22 14.54
C ILE A 76 2.83 -1.42 16.01
N GLY A 77 1.73 -0.81 16.47
CA GLY A 77 1.26 -0.94 17.84
C GLY A 77 0.41 -2.17 18.12
N GLY A 78 0.12 -2.99 17.11
CA GLY A 78 -0.77 -4.14 17.25
C GLY A 78 -0.07 -5.40 17.76
N LEU A 79 -0.85 -6.31 18.35
CA LEU A 79 -0.37 -7.63 18.78
C LEU A 79 -0.20 -8.61 17.62
N HIS A 80 -0.99 -8.45 16.59
CA HIS A 80 -1.07 -9.41 15.49
C HIS A 80 -0.82 -8.75 14.17
N CYS A 81 0.03 -9.39 13.38
CA CYS A 81 0.21 -9.13 11.97
C CYS A 81 0.10 -10.47 11.25
N ASP A 82 -0.68 -10.53 10.20
CA ASP A 82 -0.68 -11.71 9.33
C ASP A 82 0.58 -11.65 8.46
N GLU A 83 1.63 -12.29 8.92
CA GLU A 83 2.94 -12.27 8.25
C GLU A 83 2.90 -12.87 6.84
N ARG A 84 1.86 -13.62 6.50
CA ARG A 84 1.71 -14.20 5.15
C ARG A 84 1.55 -13.12 4.08
N GLN A 85 1.12 -11.91 4.45
CA GLN A 85 1.00 -10.78 3.53
C GLN A 85 2.35 -10.13 3.18
N VAL A 86 3.39 -10.36 3.99
CA VAL A 86 4.68 -9.67 3.85
C VAL A 86 5.35 -9.93 2.50
N PRO A 87 5.42 -11.18 1.99
CA PRO A 87 6.03 -11.41 0.68
C PRO A 87 5.31 -10.68 -0.46
N GLU A 88 3.98 -10.64 -0.44
CA GLU A 88 3.20 -9.94 -1.45
C GLU A 88 3.39 -8.43 -1.36
N PHE A 89 3.39 -7.88 -0.14
CA PHE A 89 3.63 -6.45 0.08
C PHE A 89 5.03 -6.05 -0.40
N ARG A 90 6.02 -6.86 -0.12
CA ARG A 90 7.39 -6.65 -0.57
C ARG A 90 7.47 -6.66 -2.10
N MET A 91 6.82 -7.61 -2.75
CA MET A 91 6.81 -7.71 -4.20
C MET A 91 6.16 -6.47 -4.84
N TRP A 92 5.05 -5.98 -4.27
CA TRP A 92 4.42 -4.76 -4.75
C TRP A 92 5.35 -3.56 -4.60
N ASN A 93 6.06 -3.43 -3.46
CA ASN A 93 7.02 -2.34 -3.27
C ASN A 93 8.15 -2.38 -4.30
N GLU A 94 8.65 -3.55 -4.63
CA GLU A 94 9.70 -3.73 -5.62
C GLU A 94 9.19 -3.38 -7.03
N GLU A 95 8.04 -3.91 -7.41
CA GLU A 95 7.46 -3.66 -8.74
C GLU A 95 7.04 -2.20 -8.94
N LEU A 96 6.52 -1.55 -7.91
CA LEU A 96 6.14 -0.14 -7.97
C LEU A 96 7.34 0.80 -7.82
N ASN A 97 8.50 0.27 -7.47
CA ASN A 97 9.75 1.04 -7.30
C ASN A 97 9.57 2.22 -6.35
N VAL A 98 8.94 1.98 -5.21
CA VAL A 98 8.66 3.05 -4.24
C VAL A 98 9.92 3.49 -3.52
N PRO A 99 10.13 4.81 -3.31
CA PRO A 99 11.29 5.30 -2.56
C PRO A 99 11.21 4.99 -1.06
N TRP A 100 10.00 4.85 -0.52
CA TRP A 100 9.76 4.39 0.84
C TRP A 100 8.34 3.86 0.98
N THR A 101 8.11 3.15 2.06
CA THR A 101 6.80 2.66 2.47
C THR A 101 6.53 3.06 3.92
N SER A 102 5.27 3.11 4.28
CA SER A 102 4.84 3.39 5.65
C SER A 102 3.81 2.37 6.12
N GLU A 103 3.52 2.38 7.41
CA GLU A 103 2.51 1.51 8.01
C GLU A 103 1.77 2.29 9.09
N HIS A 104 0.58 1.83 9.45
CA HIS A 104 -0.22 2.44 10.50
C HIS A 104 0.50 2.38 11.85
N LEU A 105 0.53 3.51 12.55
CA LEU A 105 0.94 3.58 13.95
C LEU A 105 -0.33 3.49 14.81
N SER A 106 -1.05 2.38 14.71
CA SER A 106 -2.31 2.17 15.39
C SER A 106 -2.29 0.85 16.13
N ILE A 107 -3.26 0.66 17.02
CA ILE A 107 -3.41 -0.55 17.80
C ILE A 107 -4.78 -1.13 17.48
N PHE A 108 -4.83 -2.22 16.70
CA PHE A 108 -6.07 -2.91 16.39
C PHE A 108 -6.39 -3.99 17.42
N HIS A 109 -5.37 -4.61 17.99
CA HIS A 109 -5.50 -5.69 18.97
C HIS A 109 -4.55 -5.46 20.13
N VAL A 110 -5.07 -5.55 21.34
CA VAL A 110 -4.27 -5.54 22.58
C VAL A 110 -4.59 -6.77 23.39
N ARG A 111 -3.66 -7.14 24.28
CA ARG A 111 -3.86 -8.29 25.15
C ARG A 111 -5.09 -8.04 26.05
N GLY A 112 -6.05 -8.99 26.04
CA GLY A 112 -7.25 -8.92 26.86
C GLY A 112 -8.36 -8.03 26.32
N ALA A 113 -8.18 -7.40 25.16
CA ALA A 113 -9.21 -6.63 24.51
C ALA A 113 -9.82 -7.43 23.36
N HIS A 114 -11.15 -7.50 23.35
CA HIS A 114 -11.92 -8.05 22.23
C HIS A 114 -12.59 -6.87 21.54
N GLY A 115 -12.05 -6.53 20.40
CA GLY A 115 -12.62 -5.47 19.60
C GLY A 115 -13.14 -5.99 18.30
#